data_fd419e7345c96ae02077202b908abc90
#
_entry.id   fd419e7345c96ae02077202b908abc90
#
_cell.length_a   1.000
_cell.length_b   1.000
_cell.length_c   1.000
_cell.angle_alpha   90.00
_cell.angle_beta   90.00
_cell.angle_gamma   90.00
#
_symmetry.space_group_name_H-M   'P 1'
#
loop_
_entity.id
_entity.type
_entity.pdbx_description
1 polymer ?
#
loop_
_entity_poly.entity_id
_entity_poly.type
_entity_poly.pdbx_seq_one_letter_code
_entity_poly.pdbx_strand_id
1 'polypeptide(L)'
;MRRLLQASLFTLLTSSAMAQSTLEPAAQRGLTLARTHCARCHSIDRVTASPLAIAPPFRTLHKKYPVENLEEALAEGISTGHPTMPEFRFDPGQATDLISFLKTLER
;
A
#
# COMPACT_ATOMS: atom_id res chain seq x y z
N MET A 1 43.55 -25.83 49.03
CA MET A 1 43.49 -25.26 47.63
C MET A 1 42.06 -25.27 47.16
N ARG A 2 41.43 -24.10 47.19
CA ARG A 2 40.06 -23.90 46.72
C ARG A 2 40.15 -23.41 45.28
N ARG A 3 39.68 -24.25 44.33
CA ARG A 3 39.50 -23.83 42.93
C ARG A 3 38.15 -23.14 42.80
N LEU A 4 38.19 -21.85 42.55
CA LEU A 4 37.01 -21.03 42.21
C LEU A 4 36.65 -21.31 40.74
N LEU A 5 35.54 -22.00 40.51
CA LEU A 5 34.91 -22.13 39.20
C LEU A 5 34.22 -20.82 38.86
N GLN A 6 34.79 -20.06 37.95
CA GLN A 6 34.13 -18.91 37.36
C GLN A 6 33.15 -19.41 36.30
N ALA A 7 31.87 -19.34 36.60
CA ALA A 7 30.81 -19.56 35.63
C ALA A 7 30.66 -18.30 34.79
N SER A 8 31.15 -18.35 33.55
CA SER A 8 30.89 -17.28 32.55
C SER A 8 29.45 -17.36 32.09
N LEU A 9 28.68 -16.36 32.53
CA LEU A 9 27.31 -16.18 32.10
C LEU A 9 27.31 -15.54 30.69
N PHE A 10 27.10 -16.40 29.68
CA PHE A 10 26.95 -15.96 28.31
C PHE A 10 25.51 -15.38 28.13
N THR A 11 25.39 -14.09 28.18
CA THR A 11 24.11 -13.39 27.84
C THR A 11 23.92 -13.42 26.32
N LEU A 12 23.02 -14.26 25.87
CA LEU A 12 22.53 -14.26 24.50
C LEU A 12 21.67 -12.99 24.28
N LEU A 13 22.24 -12.00 23.63
CA LEU A 13 21.50 -10.86 23.10
C LEU A 13 20.69 -11.34 21.89
N THR A 14 19.42 -11.62 22.10
CA THR A 14 18.47 -11.85 21.01
C THR A 14 18.17 -10.53 20.32
N SER A 15 18.83 -10.26 19.21
CA SER A 15 18.48 -9.14 18.33
C SER A 15 17.14 -9.47 17.68
N SER A 16 16.07 -8.85 18.15
CA SER A 16 14.78 -8.86 17.49
C SER A 16 14.92 -8.04 16.20
N ALA A 17 15.09 -8.71 15.07
CA ALA A 17 15.01 -8.06 13.76
C ALA A 17 13.56 -7.58 13.56
N MET A 18 13.33 -6.26 13.63
CA MET A 18 12.05 -5.68 13.27
C MET A 18 11.84 -5.88 11.76
N ALA A 19 10.74 -6.55 11.39
CA ALA A 19 10.33 -6.68 10.00
C ALA A 19 10.01 -5.28 9.45
N GLN A 20 10.86 -4.75 8.58
CA GLN A 20 10.62 -3.50 7.89
C GLN A 20 9.64 -3.72 6.75
N SER A 21 8.77 -2.72 6.49
CA SER A 21 7.90 -2.72 5.32
C SER A 21 8.74 -2.91 4.05
N THR A 22 8.31 -3.85 3.18
CA THR A 22 8.97 -4.12 1.90
C THR A 22 8.56 -3.15 0.79
N LEU A 23 7.61 -2.25 1.05
CA LEU A 23 7.18 -1.25 0.08
C LEU A 23 8.23 -0.14 -0.06
N GLU A 24 8.51 0.22 -1.30
CA GLU A 24 9.30 1.41 -1.61
C GLU A 24 8.60 2.69 -1.11
N PRO A 25 9.35 3.77 -0.82
CA PRO A 25 8.79 5.00 -0.27
C PRO A 25 7.63 5.59 -1.09
N ALA A 26 7.71 5.58 -2.40
CA ALA A 26 6.63 6.04 -3.28
C ALA A 26 5.36 5.20 -3.10
N ALA A 27 5.48 3.88 -3.08
CA ALA A 27 4.35 2.98 -2.86
C ALA A 27 3.76 3.13 -1.45
N GLN A 28 4.57 3.41 -0.44
CA GLN A 28 4.08 3.68 0.92
C GLN A 28 3.24 4.96 0.97
N ARG A 29 3.70 6.03 0.30
CA ARG A 29 2.92 7.27 0.18
C ARG A 29 1.63 7.02 -0.58
N GLY A 30 1.68 6.25 -1.66
CA GLY A 30 0.50 5.82 -2.41
C GLY A 30 -0.49 5.02 -1.58
N LEU A 31 -0.01 4.10 -0.74
CA LEU A 31 -0.85 3.37 0.21
C LEU A 31 -1.54 4.32 1.20
N THR A 32 -0.84 5.31 1.72
CA THR A 32 -1.42 6.32 2.62
C THR A 32 -2.52 7.10 1.92
N LEU A 33 -2.31 7.51 0.66
CA LEU A 33 -3.35 8.18 -0.15
C LEU A 33 -4.56 7.27 -0.37
N ALA A 34 -4.34 6.00 -0.68
CA ALA A 34 -5.41 5.02 -0.88
C ALA A 34 -6.22 4.81 0.42
N ARG A 35 -5.57 4.70 1.56
CA ARG A 35 -6.24 4.60 2.86
C ARG A 35 -7.10 5.83 3.17
N THR A 36 -6.60 7.00 2.85
CA THR A 36 -7.28 8.26 3.16
C THR A 36 -8.46 8.52 2.24
N HIS A 37 -8.32 8.22 0.94
CA HIS A 37 -9.26 8.68 -0.09
C HIS A 37 -10.07 7.57 -0.76
N CYS A 38 -9.62 6.33 -0.73
CA CYS A 38 -10.16 5.26 -1.56
C CYS A 38 -10.77 4.11 -0.75
N ALA A 39 -10.24 3.83 0.42
CA ALA A 39 -10.56 2.63 1.21
C ALA A 39 -12.00 2.60 1.75
N ARG A 40 -12.71 3.71 1.76
CA ARG A 40 -14.14 3.74 2.14
C ARG A 40 -14.98 2.90 1.19
N CYS A 41 -14.63 2.86 -0.08
CA CYS A 41 -15.39 2.18 -1.12
C CYS A 41 -14.64 1.00 -1.73
N HIS A 42 -13.34 1.13 -1.95
CA HIS A 42 -12.51 0.11 -2.62
C HIS A 42 -11.74 -0.74 -1.60
N SER A 43 -11.66 -2.03 -1.87
CA SER A 43 -10.60 -2.84 -1.27
C SER A 43 -9.26 -2.36 -1.81
N ILE A 44 -8.34 -2.07 -0.93
CA ILE A 44 -6.98 -1.62 -1.24
C ILE A 44 -5.93 -2.67 -0.89
N ASP A 45 -6.34 -3.85 -0.52
CA ASP A 45 -5.47 -4.98 -0.18
C ASP A 45 -5.62 -6.13 -1.18
N ARG A 46 -4.98 -7.26 -0.87
CA ARG A 46 -4.92 -8.42 -1.77
C ARG A 46 -6.06 -9.41 -1.60
N VAL A 47 -6.83 -9.31 -0.52
CA VAL A 47 -7.70 -10.42 -0.10
C VAL A 47 -9.13 -10.02 0.25
N THR A 48 -9.38 -8.79 0.71
CA THR A 48 -10.70 -8.39 1.16
C THR A 48 -11.61 -7.98 0.02
N ALA A 49 -12.93 -8.07 0.26
CA ALA A 49 -13.92 -7.50 -0.64
C ALA A 49 -13.96 -5.97 -0.48
N SER A 50 -14.35 -5.27 -1.55
CA SER A 50 -14.60 -3.83 -1.47
C SER A 50 -15.79 -3.56 -0.54
N PRO A 51 -15.69 -2.56 0.36
CA PRO A 51 -16.83 -2.15 1.20
C PRO A 51 -18.06 -1.77 0.38
N LEU A 52 -17.85 -1.08 -0.75
CA LEU A 52 -18.90 -0.83 -1.74
C LEU A 52 -18.79 -1.88 -2.85
N ALA A 53 -19.82 -2.72 -2.99
CA ALA A 53 -19.78 -3.89 -3.87
C ALA A 53 -19.49 -3.54 -5.34
N ILE A 54 -19.96 -2.40 -5.83
CA ILE A 54 -19.72 -1.94 -7.21
C ILE A 54 -18.33 -1.34 -7.43
N ALA A 55 -17.60 -0.99 -6.36
CA ALA A 55 -16.26 -0.44 -6.47
C ALA A 55 -15.26 -1.59 -6.69
N PRO A 56 -14.54 -1.62 -7.82
CA PRO A 56 -13.61 -2.71 -8.08
C PRO A 56 -12.47 -2.72 -7.07
N PRO A 57 -12.10 -3.90 -6.55
CA PRO A 57 -10.90 -4.01 -5.74
C PRO A 57 -9.66 -3.55 -6.52
N PHE A 58 -8.79 -2.81 -5.90
CA PHE A 58 -7.61 -2.25 -6.57
C PHE A 58 -6.69 -3.33 -7.17
N ARG A 59 -6.61 -4.49 -6.56
CA ARG A 59 -5.84 -5.63 -7.10
C ARG A 59 -6.34 -6.12 -8.46
N THR A 60 -7.55 -5.78 -8.88
CA THR A 60 -8.16 -6.23 -10.14
C THR A 60 -8.05 -5.21 -11.27
N LEU A 61 -7.66 -3.97 -10.99
CA LEU A 61 -7.65 -2.89 -11.98
C LEU A 61 -6.74 -3.20 -13.17
N HIS A 62 -5.55 -3.75 -12.91
CA HIS A 62 -4.58 -4.09 -13.96
C HIS A 62 -5.07 -5.16 -14.95
N LYS A 63 -6.10 -5.90 -14.59
CA LYS A 63 -6.70 -6.90 -15.48
C LYS A 63 -7.56 -6.27 -16.56
N LYS A 64 -8.00 -5.03 -16.38
CA LYS A 64 -8.85 -4.30 -17.31
C LYS A 64 -8.05 -3.36 -18.20
N TYR A 65 -7.02 -2.72 -17.65
CA TYR A 65 -6.14 -1.76 -18.34
C TYR A 65 -4.85 -1.57 -17.55
N PRO A 66 -3.77 -1.08 -18.18
CA PRO A 66 -2.58 -0.69 -17.44
C PRO A 66 -2.89 0.40 -16.42
N VAL A 67 -2.52 0.21 -15.16
CA VAL A 67 -2.85 1.18 -14.09
C VAL A 67 -2.20 2.54 -14.32
N GLU A 68 -1.11 2.59 -15.07
CA GLU A 68 -0.44 3.83 -15.47
C GLU A 68 -1.37 4.79 -16.22
N ASN A 69 -2.36 4.26 -16.92
CA ASN A 69 -3.35 5.07 -17.63
C ASN A 69 -4.22 5.92 -16.69
N LEU A 70 -4.25 5.59 -15.40
CA LEU A 70 -4.98 6.35 -14.40
C LEU A 70 -4.21 7.58 -13.89
N GLU A 71 -2.90 7.66 -14.14
CA GLU A 71 -2.05 8.71 -13.55
C GLU A 71 -2.51 10.11 -13.97
N GLU A 72 -2.70 10.31 -15.25
CA GLU A 72 -3.19 11.59 -15.80
C GLU A 72 -4.61 11.91 -15.30
N ALA A 73 -5.50 10.94 -15.31
CA ALA A 73 -6.86 11.11 -14.83
C ALA A 73 -6.91 11.49 -13.35
N LEU A 74 -6.07 10.90 -12.52
CA LEU A 74 -5.97 11.21 -11.09
C LEU A 74 -5.40 12.61 -10.83
N ALA A 75 -4.51 13.10 -11.69
CA ALA A 75 -3.94 14.44 -11.59
C ALA A 75 -4.89 15.51 -12.14
N GLU A 76 -5.62 15.23 -13.19
CA GLU A 76 -6.51 16.18 -13.87
C GLU A 76 -7.94 16.19 -13.34
N GLY A 77 -8.34 15.16 -12.67
CA GLY A 77 -9.70 14.91 -12.20
C GLY A 77 -10.30 13.69 -12.87
N ILE A 78 -10.44 12.62 -12.11
CA ILE A 78 -11.02 11.39 -12.62
C ILE A 78 -12.54 11.49 -12.65
N SER A 79 -13.11 11.31 -13.83
CA SER A 79 -14.54 11.14 -14.04
C SER A 79 -14.81 9.66 -14.32
N THR A 80 -15.73 9.06 -13.55
CA THR A 80 -16.07 7.65 -13.69
C THR A 80 -17.49 7.47 -14.24
N GLY A 81 -17.78 6.26 -14.76
CA GLY A 81 -19.09 5.93 -15.25
C GLY A 81 -20.19 5.79 -14.20
N HIS A 82 -19.86 5.90 -12.91
CA HIS A 82 -20.84 5.84 -11.83
C HIS A 82 -20.72 7.07 -10.91
N PRO A 83 -21.85 7.72 -10.58
CA PRO A 83 -21.85 9.02 -9.92
C PRO A 83 -21.49 8.97 -8.43
N THR A 84 -21.37 7.80 -7.83
CA THR A 84 -21.06 7.62 -6.41
C THR A 84 -19.59 7.78 -6.09
N MET A 85 -18.70 7.69 -7.10
CA MET A 85 -17.28 7.93 -6.90
C MET A 85 -16.98 9.43 -6.96
N PRO A 86 -16.43 10.02 -5.89
CA PRO A 86 -16.03 11.42 -5.92
C PRO A 86 -14.94 11.67 -6.97
N GLU A 87 -14.93 12.87 -7.54
CA GLU A 87 -13.83 13.34 -8.37
C GLU A 87 -12.66 13.76 -7.50
N PHE A 88 -11.48 13.20 -7.75
CA PHE A 88 -10.24 13.56 -7.07
C PHE A 88 -9.30 14.25 -8.03
N ARG A 89 -8.58 15.25 -7.53
CA ARG A 89 -7.45 15.88 -8.20
C ARG A 89 -6.26 15.83 -7.28
N PHE A 90 -5.32 14.99 -7.62
CA PHE A 90 -4.07 14.86 -6.88
C PHE A 90 -2.98 15.69 -7.54
N ASP A 91 -2.02 16.17 -6.74
CA ASP A 91 -0.78 16.68 -7.32
C ASP A 91 -0.13 15.57 -8.19
N PRO A 92 0.57 15.93 -9.28
CA PRO A 92 1.21 14.93 -10.13
C PRO A 92 2.10 13.94 -9.37
N GLY A 93 2.81 14.40 -8.34
CA GLY A 93 3.63 13.53 -7.49
C GLY A 93 2.78 12.55 -6.67
N GLN A 94 1.64 12.97 -6.17
CA GLN A 94 0.70 12.10 -5.46
C GLN A 94 0.08 11.06 -6.40
N ALA A 95 -0.28 11.48 -7.62
CA ALA A 95 -0.79 10.56 -8.63
C ALA A 95 0.26 9.47 -8.95
N THR A 96 1.52 9.86 -9.15
CA THR A 96 2.63 8.93 -9.35
C THR A 96 2.79 7.97 -8.16
N ASP A 97 2.73 8.47 -6.94
CA ASP A 97 2.81 7.64 -5.72
C ASP A 97 1.66 6.64 -5.66
N LEU A 98 0.44 7.05 -6.00
CA LEU A 98 -0.72 6.17 -6.02
C LEU A 98 -0.56 5.06 -7.06
N ILE A 99 -0.09 5.38 -8.25
CA ILE A 99 0.23 4.38 -9.28
C ILE A 99 1.30 3.40 -8.78
N SER A 100 2.34 3.89 -8.13
CA SER A 100 3.38 3.03 -7.54
C SER A 100 2.80 2.02 -6.55
N PHE A 101 1.85 2.44 -5.74
CA PHE A 101 1.13 1.54 -4.84
C PHE A 101 0.26 0.53 -5.60
N LEU A 102 -0.53 0.97 -6.57
CA LEU A 102 -1.39 0.09 -7.37
C LEU A 102 -0.59 -1.03 -8.06
N LYS A 103 0.60 -0.72 -8.56
CA LYS A 103 1.47 -1.71 -9.19
C LYS A 103 1.93 -2.80 -8.23
N THR A 104 2.01 -2.53 -6.93
CA THR A 104 2.34 -3.55 -5.93
C THR A 104 1.25 -4.62 -5.78
N LEU A 105 0.03 -4.33 -6.21
CA LEU A 105 -1.13 -5.23 -6.13
C LEU A 105 -1.29 -6.14 -7.36
N GLU A 106 -0.43 -6.00 -8.35
CA GLU A 106 -0.53 -6.74 -9.62
C GLU A 106 -0.02 -8.19 -9.55
N ARG A 107 0.47 -8.60 -8.41
CA ARG A 107 1.04 -9.96 -8.21
C ARG A 107 0.04 -10.90 -7.57
#